data_073163310629c2e3fd6e4597b9b42685
#
_entry.id   073163310629c2e3fd6e4597b9b42685
#
_cell.length_a   1.000
_cell.length_b   1.000
_cell.length_c   1.000
_cell.angle_alpha   90.00
_cell.angle_beta   90.00
_cell.angle_gamma   90.00
#
_symmetry.space_group_name_H-M   'P 1'
#
loop_
_entity.id
_entity.type
_entity.pdbx_description
1 polymer ?
#
loop_
_entity_poly.entity_id
_entity_poly.type
_entity_poly.pdbx_seq_one_letter_code
_entity_poly.pdbx_strand_id
1 'polypeptide(L)'
;TASRTWTDVSAYVELKAGLNITYGRQAEFGVAEPNTHSLTLDNRDGRFTAGKTGGAYYPNVKIGRPIRVTSTPVGGSPSVRFLGFVEEWPVAWDGSDNYAKAQITALSRMARLGLDAPLRSIVQEEILNSAPIAYWPLNDLVGSVTVANAVAGGGTLRLRGSGSPLTFGADVELPGDPANGIRLS
;
A
#
# COMPACT_ATOMS: atom_id res chain seq x y z
N THR A 1 7.26 -0.30 -19.02
CA THR A 1 7.56 -0.07 -17.57
C THR A 1 8.63 1.01 -17.51
N ALA A 2 8.30 2.20 -17.01
CA ALA A 2 9.26 3.28 -16.86
C ALA A 2 10.42 2.82 -15.95
N SER A 3 11.64 2.96 -16.43
CA SER A 3 12.84 2.67 -15.65
C SER A 3 12.91 3.65 -14.47
N ARG A 4 12.99 3.12 -13.25
CA ARG A 4 13.05 3.94 -12.04
C ARG A 4 14.49 4.38 -11.79
N THR A 5 14.74 5.68 -11.73
CA THR A 5 16.04 6.22 -11.34
C THR A 5 16.20 6.16 -9.83
N TRP A 6 17.32 5.60 -9.35
CA TRP A 6 17.67 5.49 -7.95
C TRP A 6 18.75 6.51 -7.59
N THR A 7 18.60 7.13 -6.44
CA THR A 7 19.63 8.00 -5.84
C THR A 7 20.30 7.22 -4.70
N ASP A 8 21.61 7.11 -4.75
CA ASP A 8 22.38 6.47 -3.68
C ASP A 8 22.51 7.42 -2.49
N VAL A 9 22.09 6.96 -1.33
CA VAL A 9 22.15 7.68 -0.06
C VAL A 9 22.99 6.96 0.99
N SER A 10 23.73 5.93 0.58
CA SER A 10 24.52 5.07 1.49
C SER A 10 25.54 5.85 2.32
N ALA A 11 26.11 6.94 1.77
CA ALA A 11 27.06 7.79 2.46
C ALA A 11 26.49 8.51 3.71
N TYR A 12 25.16 8.59 3.80
CA TYR A 12 24.47 9.26 4.92
C TYR A 12 23.89 8.29 5.94
N VAL A 13 24.08 6.98 5.73
CA VAL A 13 23.57 5.97 6.67
C VAL A 13 24.43 5.95 7.93
N GLU A 14 23.79 6.13 9.08
CA GLU A 14 24.43 6.00 10.39
C GLU A 14 24.58 4.53 10.78
N LEU A 15 25.68 3.92 10.38
CA LEU A 15 25.95 2.50 10.65
C LEU A 15 25.98 2.16 12.13
N LYS A 16 26.37 3.10 13.00
CA LYS A 16 26.35 2.91 14.46
C LYS A 16 24.95 2.75 15.03
N ALA A 17 23.95 3.39 14.41
CA ALA A 17 22.55 3.24 14.79
C ALA A 17 21.94 1.90 14.36
N GLY A 18 22.66 1.18 13.49
CA GLY A 18 22.22 -0.10 12.94
C GLY A 18 21.29 0.07 11.73
N LEU A 19 21.27 -0.98 10.92
CA LEU A 19 20.35 -1.16 9.82
C LEU A 19 19.60 -2.46 10.09
N ASN A 20 18.30 -2.38 10.27
CA ASN A 20 17.49 -3.54 10.61
C ASN A 20 16.51 -3.89 9.48
N ILE A 21 16.47 -5.16 9.11
CA ILE A 21 15.49 -5.72 8.17
C ILE A 21 14.82 -6.90 8.85
N THR A 22 13.52 -6.81 9.06
CA THR A 22 12.72 -7.90 9.61
C THR A 22 11.88 -8.52 8.50
N TYR A 23 11.94 -9.84 8.36
CA TYR A 23 11.14 -10.57 7.39
C TYR A 23 9.85 -11.07 8.04
N GLY A 24 8.74 -10.90 7.33
CA GLY A 24 7.40 -10.87 7.87
C GLY A 24 6.77 -12.21 8.28
N ARG A 25 7.47 -13.34 8.33
CA ARG A 25 6.93 -14.58 8.88
C ARG A 25 7.79 -15.07 10.03
N GLN A 26 7.27 -14.95 11.23
CA GLN A 26 8.01 -15.31 12.46
C GLN A 26 7.70 -16.73 12.95
N ALA A 27 6.64 -17.38 12.45
CA ALA A 27 6.23 -18.73 12.83
C ALA A 27 5.76 -19.51 11.60
N GLU A 28 5.91 -20.84 11.63
CA GLU A 28 5.58 -21.73 10.52
C GLU A 28 4.12 -21.61 10.06
N PHE A 29 3.19 -21.45 11.00
CA PHE A 29 1.75 -21.27 10.77
C PHE A 29 1.26 -19.84 11.00
N GLY A 30 2.18 -18.87 11.15
CA GLY A 30 1.84 -17.46 11.34
C GLY A 30 1.34 -16.79 10.07
N VAL A 31 0.56 -15.72 10.23
CA VAL A 31 0.17 -14.85 9.13
C VAL A 31 1.42 -14.20 8.56
N ALA A 32 1.48 -14.12 7.23
CA ALA A 32 2.56 -13.40 6.58
C ALA A 32 2.38 -11.88 6.78
N GLU A 33 3.33 -11.25 7.45
CA GLU A 33 3.36 -9.81 7.66
C GLU A 33 4.26 -9.12 6.64
N PRO A 34 4.07 -7.82 6.36
CA PRO A 34 5.00 -7.07 5.53
C PRO A 34 6.40 -7.05 6.13
N ASN A 35 7.42 -7.23 5.30
CA ASN A 35 8.78 -7.01 5.75
C ASN A 35 8.97 -5.55 6.14
N THR A 36 9.66 -5.30 7.23
CA THR A 36 9.97 -3.97 7.73
C THR A 36 11.46 -3.67 7.59
N HIS A 37 11.77 -2.41 7.38
CA HIS A 37 13.14 -1.92 7.35
C HIS A 37 13.22 -0.60 8.09
N SER A 38 14.19 -0.49 8.99
CA SER A 38 14.51 0.75 9.70
C SER A 38 15.97 1.11 9.52
N LEU A 39 16.22 2.40 9.34
CA LEU A 39 17.55 2.96 9.26
C LEU A 39 17.55 4.42 9.74
N THR A 40 18.74 4.88 10.15
CA THR A 40 18.95 6.28 10.53
C THR A 40 19.88 6.94 9.52
N LEU A 41 19.50 8.12 9.05
CA LEU A 41 20.31 8.94 8.15
C LEU A 41 20.81 10.21 8.85
N ASP A 42 22.05 10.59 8.56
CA ASP A 42 22.59 11.90 8.91
C ASP A 42 21.83 13.00 8.18
N ASN A 43 21.23 13.91 8.93
CA ASN A 43 20.41 15.00 8.41
C ASN A 43 20.92 16.39 8.85
N ARG A 44 22.24 16.54 9.06
CA ARG A 44 22.86 17.79 9.54
C ARG A 44 22.49 19.01 8.70
N ASP A 45 22.43 18.86 7.40
CA ASP A 45 22.07 19.93 6.46
C ASP A 45 20.56 20.00 6.16
N GLY A 46 19.77 19.10 6.74
CA GLY A 46 18.34 19.02 6.53
C GLY A 46 17.92 18.47 5.17
N ARG A 47 18.79 17.75 4.47
CA ARG A 47 18.49 17.14 3.14
C ARG A 47 17.37 16.13 3.17
N PHE A 48 17.18 15.46 4.31
CA PHE A 48 16.13 14.47 4.54
C PHE A 48 14.93 15.02 5.34
N THR A 49 14.81 16.34 5.45
CA THR A 49 13.66 16.97 6.09
C THR A 49 12.52 17.12 5.09
N ALA A 50 11.39 16.47 5.37
CA ALA A 50 10.19 16.57 4.55
C ALA A 50 9.69 18.02 4.48
N GLY A 51 9.33 18.47 3.27
CA GLY A 51 8.81 19.82 3.04
C GLY A 51 9.85 20.96 3.04
N LYS A 52 11.13 20.70 3.32
CA LYS A 52 12.18 21.72 3.26
C LYS A 52 12.51 22.07 1.80
N THR A 53 12.00 23.21 1.31
CA THR A 53 12.13 23.65 -0.10
C THR A 53 13.56 23.87 -0.57
N GLY A 54 14.48 24.25 0.33
CA GLY A 54 15.92 24.38 0.04
C GLY A 54 16.73 23.09 0.27
N GLY A 55 16.10 21.99 0.59
CA GLY A 55 16.78 20.71 0.81
C GLY A 55 17.26 20.06 -0.49
N ALA A 56 18.45 19.43 -0.46
CA ALA A 56 19.09 18.83 -1.64
C ALA A 56 18.20 17.77 -2.35
N TYR A 57 17.29 17.13 -1.62
CA TYR A 57 16.39 16.10 -2.16
C TYR A 57 14.94 16.55 -2.28
N TYR A 58 14.65 17.84 -2.10
CA TYR A 58 13.31 18.38 -2.35
C TYR A 58 12.93 18.24 -3.85
N PRO A 59 11.70 17.90 -4.20
CA PRO A 59 10.52 17.58 -3.38
C PRO A 59 10.36 16.08 -3.09
N ASN A 60 11.45 15.30 -3.10
CA ASN A 60 11.40 13.84 -3.11
C ASN A 60 11.38 13.20 -1.71
N VAL A 61 11.65 13.96 -0.64
CA VAL A 61 11.57 13.50 0.75
C VAL A 61 10.11 13.51 1.19
N LYS A 62 9.44 12.38 1.03
CA LYS A 62 8.02 12.22 1.39
C LYS A 62 7.65 10.74 1.57
N ILE A 63 6.57 10.51 2.28
CA ILE A 63 5.95 9.18 2.46
C ILE A 63 5.65 8.54 1.09
N GLY A 64 5.73 7.22 1.03
CA GLY A 64 5.47 6.44 -0.18
C GLY A 64 6.61 6.43 -1.20
N ARG A 65 7.76 7.03 -0.91
CA ARG A 65 8.94 6.92 -1.77
C ARG A 65 9.52 5.50 -1.72
N PRO A 66 9.87 4.93 -2.88
CA PRO A 66 10.50 3.62 -2.91
C PRO A 66 11.92 3.70 -2.31
N ILE A 67 12.24 2.69 -1.51
CA ILE A 67 13.57 2.47 -0.97
C ILE A 67 14.06 1.07 -1.31
N ARG A 68 15.35 0.93 -1.61
CA ARG A 68 16.00 -0.33 -1.91
C ARG A 68 17.29 -0.45 -1.11
N VAL A 69 17.46 -1.57 -0.43
CA VAL A 69 18.72 -1.93 0.23
C VAL A 69 19.38 -3.04 -0.56
N THR A 70 20.62 -2.82 -0.94
CA THR A 70 21.45 -3.82 -1.63
C THR A 70 22.66 -4.15 -0.78
N SER A 71 23.09 -5.40 -0.83
CA SER A 71 24.32 -5.86 -0.21
C SER A 71 25.23 -6.43 -1.30
N THR A 72 26.48 -6.02 -1.31
CA THR A 72 27.49 -6.52 -2.25
C THR A 72 28.54 -7.26 -1.44
N PRO A 73 28.60 -8.61 -1.51
CA PRO A 73 29.69 -9.37 -0.90
C PRO A 73 31.02 -9.02 -1.56
N VAL A 74 32.11 -9.19 -0.83
CA VAL A 74 33.47 -9.02 -1.37
C VAL A 74 33.65 -9.99 -2.54
N GLY A 75 33.95 -9.46 -3.73
CA GLY A 75 34.15 -10.26 -4.95
C GLY A 75 32.84 -10.79 -5.59
N GLY A 76 31.68 -10.41 -5.07
CA GLY A 76 30.37 -10.88 -5.58
C GLY A 76 29.56 -9.78 -6.25
N SER A 77 28.41 -10.18 -6.80
CA SER A 77 27.44 -9.26 -7.40
C SER A 77 26.49 -8.66 -6.36
N PRO A 78 25.99 -7.43 -6.57
CA PRO A 78 24.99 -6.81 -5.71
C PRO A 78 23.72 -7.63 -5.64
N SER A 79 23.19 -7.86 -4.44
CA SER A 79 21.91 -8.51 -4.21
C SER A 79 20.95 -7.59 -3.45
N VAL A 80 19.68 -7.57 -3.85
CA VAL A 80 18.64 -6.79 -3.18
C VAL A 80 18.25 -7.52 -1.90
N ARG A 81 18.40 -6.86 -0.76
CA ARG A 81 17.99 -7.36 0.56
C ARG A 81 16.61 -6.86 0.97
N PHE A 82 16.27 -5.64 0.60
CA PHE A 82 14.97 -5.06 0.87
C PHE A 82 14.52 -4.19 -0.29
N LEU A 83 13.24 -4.24 -0.60
CA LEU A 83 12.59 -3.35 -1.55
C LEU A 83 11.19 -3.01 -0.99
N GLY A 84 10.96 -1.73 -0.73
CA GLY A 84 9.73 -1.27 -0.12
C GLY A 84 9.47 0.20 -0.36
N PHE A 85 8.64 0.77 0.50
CA PHE A 85 8.26 2.17 0.46
C PHE A 85 8.41 2.77 1.85
N VAL A 86 8.92 3.98 1.90
CA VAL A 86 9.06 4.72 3.15
C VAL A 86 7.67 5.08 3.66
N GLU A 87 7.40 4.75 4.91
CA GLU A 87 6.16 5.04 5.59
C GLU A 87 6.28 6.29 6.44
N GLU A 88 7.45 6.48 7.07
CA GLU A 88 7.70 7.62 7.95
C GLU A 88 9.05 8.26 7.67
N TRP A 89 9.11 9.59 7.81
CA TRP A 89 10.30 10.43 7.75
C TRP A 89 10.44 11.29 9.00
N PRO A 90 10.47 10.75 10.21
CA PRO A 90 10.67 11.56 11.39
C PRO A 90 12.08 12.14 11.42
N VAL A 91 12.19 13.40 11.82
CA VAL A 91 13.46 14.05 12.06
C VAL A 91 13.56 14.31 13.55
N ALA A 92 14.58 13.75 14.18
CA ALA A 92 14.88 13.93 15.59
C ALA A 92 16.21 14.66 15.77
N TRP A 93 16.29 15.45 16.81
CA TRP A 93 17.55 16.01 17.30
C TRP A 93 18.04 15.14 18.44
N ASP A 94 19.21 14.58 18.25
CA ASP A 94 19.89 13.88 19.33
C ASP A 94 20.72 14.88 20.14
N GLY A 95 20.34 15.07 21.39
CA GLY A 95 21.01 16.01 22.28
C GLY A 95 22.48 15.67 22.56
N SER A 96 22.89 14.43 22.36
CA SER A 96 24.27 13.97 22.55
C SER A 96 25.18 14.31 21.38
N ASP A 97 24.66 14.22 20.13
CA ASP A 97 25.44 14.40 18.91
C ASP A 97 25.29 15.81 18.29
N ASN A 98 24.43 16.63 18.85
CA ASN A 98 24.16 18.01 18.44
C ASN A 98 23.82 18.22 16.96
N TYR A 99 23.20 17.21 16.31
CA TYR A 99 22.74 17.32 14.95
C TYR A 99 21.45 16.53 14.69
N ALA A 100 20.73 16.91 13.63
CA ALA A 100 19.49 16.26 13.25
C ALA A 100 19.72 14.93 12.57
N LYS A 101 18.92 13.94 12.92
CA LYS A 101 18.87 12.61 12.30
C LYS A 101 17.48 12.37 11.69
N ALA A 102 17.43 11.71 10.55
CA ALA A 102 16.20 11.23 9.99
C ALA A 102 16.10 9.71 10.22
N GLN A 103 15.13 9.31 11.03
CA GLN A 103 14.86 7.90 11.29
C GLN A 103 13.79 7.43 10.31
N ILE A 104 14.12 6.49 9.43
CA ILE A 104 13.26 6.04 8.38
C ILE A 104 12.71 4.67 8.73
N THR A 105 11.39 4.54 8.62
CA THR A 105 10.70 3.24 8.62
C THR A 105 10.13 2.99 7.23
N ALA A 106 10.36 1.80 6.70
CA ALA A 106 9.86 1.39 5.40
C ALA A 106 9.22 0.00 5.47
N LEU A 107 8.17 -0.19 4.69
CA LEU A 107 7.44 -1.45 4.56
C LEU A 107 7.58 -2.01 3.15
N SER A 108 7.58 -3.34 3.04
CA SER A 108 7.57 -4.01 1.74
C SER A 108 6.27 -3.75 0.97
N ARG A 109 6.25 -4.12 -0.30
CA ARG A 109 5.04 -3.99 -1.16
C ARG A 109 3.81 -4.68 -0.59
N MET A 110 3.99 -5.72 0.23
CA MET A 110 2.90 -6.46 0.84
C MET A 110 2.01 -5.55 1.70
N ALA A 111 2.58 -4.55 2.39
CA ALA A 111 1.81 -3.58 3.16
C ALA A 111 0.80 -2.79 2.31
N ARG A 112 1.09 -2.60 1.02
CA ARG A 112 0.21 -1.86 0.11
C ARG A 112 -0.95 -2.69 -0.43
N LEU A 113 -0.86 -4.03 -0.39
CA LEU A 113 -1.96 -4.90 -0.82
C LEU A 113 -3.22 -4.65 0.01
N GLY A 114 -3.07 -4.31 1.29
CA GLY A 114 -4.21 -3.96 2.16
C GLY A 114 -4.77 -2.54 1.94
N LEU A 115 -4.07 -1.68 1.18
CA LEU A 115 -4.51 -0.32 0.85
C LEU A 115 -5.16 -0.24 -0.53
N ASP A 116 -4.94 -1.22 -1.37
CA ASP A 116 -5.60 -1.32 -2.68
C ASP A 116 -7.07 -1.70 -2.49
N ALA A 117 -7.89 -1.36 -3.48
CA ALA A 117 -9.29 -1.77 -3.49
C ALA A 117 -9.39 -3.30 -3.33
N PRO A 118 -10.39 -3.81 -2.59
CA PRO A 118 -10.61 -5.25 -2.47
C PRO A 118 -10.59 -5.91 -3.84
N LEU A 119 -9.94 -7.06 -3.94
CA LEU A 119 -9.95 -7.85 -5.17
C LEU A 119 -11.40 -8.20 -5.49
N ARG A 120 -11.77 -8.03 -6.75
CA ARG A 120 -13.07 -8.48 -7.24
C ARG A 120 -13.13 -10.00 -7.21
N SER A 121 -14.34 -10.56 -7.10
CA SER A 121 -14.47 -12.01 -7.24
C SER A 121 -14.02 -12.45 -8.64
N ILE A 122 -13.54 -13.68 -8.76
CA ILE A 122 -13.09 -14.23 -10.05
C ILE A 122 -14.23 -14.17 -11.08
N VAL A 123 -15.47 -14.44 -10.66
CA VAL A 123 -16.66 -14.38 -11.51
C VAL A 123 -16.91 -12.96 -12.01
N GLN A 124 -16.77 -11.97 -11.13
CA GLN A 124 -16.94 -10.56 -11.48
C GLN A 124 -15.86 -10.10 -12.47
N GLU A 125 -14.64 -10.53 -12.29
CA GLU A 125 -13.53 -10.20 -13.19
C GLU A 125 -13.72 -10.83 -14.57
N GLU A 126 -14.16 -12.09 -14.63
CA GLU A 126 -14.45 -12.78 -15.89
C GLU A 126 -15.59 -12.13 -16.65
N ILE A 127 -16.68 -11.73 -15.96
CA ILE A 127 -17.79 -11.00 -16.59
C ILE A 127 -17.28 -9.68 -17.17
N LEU A 128 -16.48 -8.91 -16.42
CA LEU A 128 -15.95 -7.63 -16.89
C LEU A 128 -14.98 -7.79 -18.05
N ASN A 129 -14.19 -8.85 -18.07
CA ASN A 129 -13.26 -9.19 -19.16
C ASN A 129 -14.01 -9.53 -20.47
N SER A 130 -15.24 -10.02 -20.38
CA SER A 130 -16.09 -10.25 -21.57
C SER A 130 -16.63 -8.95 -22.20
N ALA A 131 -16.24 -7.77 -21.66
CA ALA A 131 -16.66 -6.45 -22.12
C ALA A 131 -18.20 -6.27 -22.22
N PRO A 132 -18.95 -6.52 -21.14
CA PRO A 132 -20.40 -6.37 -21.15
C PRO A 132 -20.80 -4.90 -21.34
N ILE A 133 -21.96 -4.66 -21.94
CA ILE A 133 -22.55 -3.31 -22.07
C ILE A 133 -22.91 -2.75 -20.68
N ALA A 134 -23.35 -3.61 -19.78
CA ALA A 134 -23.69 -3.26 -18.41
C ALA A 134 -23.57 -4.49 -17.51
N TYR A 135 -23.14 -4.26 -16.27
CA TYR A 135 -23.07 -5.29 -15.23
C TYR A 135 -23.35 -4.66 -13.86
N TRP A 136 -24.35 -5.18 -13.18
CA TRP A 136 -24.76 -4.76 -11.85
C TRP A 136 -24.51 -5.92 -10.86
N PRO A 137 -23.42 -5.88 -10.09
CA PRO A 137 -23.06 -6.97 -9.17
C PRO A 137 -24.01 -7.12 -7.98
N LEU A 138 -24.87 -6.14 -7.72
CA LEU A 138 -25.90 -6.15 -6.68
C LEU A 138 -25.32 -6.26 -5.24
N ASN A 139 -24.08 -5.83 -5.06
CA ASN A 139 -23.37 -5.85 -3.79
C ASN A 139 -23.35 -4.49 -3.07
N ASP A 140 -24.35 -3.67 -3.32
CA ASP A 140 -24.47 -2.35 -2.73
C ASP A 140 -24.75 -2.43 -1.22
N LEU A 141 -24.42 -1.35 -0.50
CA LEU A 141 -24.56 -1.29 0.96
C LEU A 141 -26.05 -1.34 1.39
N VAL A 142 -26.24 -1.77 2.63
CA VAL A 142 -27.57 -1.73 3.29
C VAL A 142 -28.16 -0.33 3.20
N GLY A 143 -29.43 -0.26 2.79
CA GLY A 143 -30.16 1.01 2.61
C GLY A 143 -29.92 1.71 1.28
N SER A 144 -29.14 1.13 0.36
CA SER A 144 -29.02 1.65 -1.00
C SER A 144 -30.36 1.60 -1.72
N VAL A 145 -30.70 2.68 -2.45
CA VAL A 145 -31.90 2.77 -3.31
C VAL A 145 -31.54 2.68 -4.79
N THR A 146 -30.25 2.57 -5.08
CA THR A 146 -29.69 2.44 -6.43
C THR A 146 -28.63 1.37 -6.45
N VAL A 147 -28.49 0.70 -7.57
CA VAL A 147 -27.44 -0.30 -7.84
C VAL A 147 -26.38 0.31 -8.73
N ALA A 148 -25.14 0.24 -8.33
CA ALA A 148 -24.02 0.73 -9.11
C ALA A 148 -23.73 -0.20 -10.30
N ASN A 149 -23.44 0.41 -11.46
CA ASN A 149 -22.95 -0.33 -12.62
C ASN A 149 -21.43 -0.47 -12.51
N ALA A 150 -20.92 -1.69 -12.60
CA ALA A 150 -19.48 -1.97 -12.56
C ALA A 150 -18.76 -1.62 -13.89
N VAL A 151 -19.52 -1.40 -14.98
CA VAL A 151 -18.98 -0.95 -16.26
C VAL A 151 -18.92 0.57 -16.27
N ALA A 152 -17.75 1.13 -16.59
CA ALA A 152 -17.54 2.57 -16.64
C ALA A 152 -18.49 3.25 -17.64
N GLY A 153 -19.17 4.31 -17.20
CA GLY A 153 -20.16 5.03 -18.01
C GLY A 153 -21.53 4.36 -18.12
N GLY A 154 -21.74 3.20 -17.50
CA GLY A 154 -23.03 2.52 -17.45
C GLY A 154 -24.01 3.19 -16.49
N GLY A 155 -25.29 3.14 -16.81
CA GLY A 155 -26.38 3.69 -15.97
C GLY A 155 -26.59 2.89 -14.69
N THR A 156 -27.05 3.55 -13.62
CA THR A 156 -27.47 2.89 -12.37
C THR A 156 -28.86 2.33 -12.49
N LEU A 157 -29.14 1.19 -11.84
CA LEU A 157 -30.51 0.73 -11.64
C LEU A 157 -31.08 1.43 -10.39
N ARG A 158 -32.37 1.81 -10.46
CA ARG A 158 -33.11 2.35 -9.31
C ARG A 158 -34.20 1.41 -8.89
N LEU A 159 -34.35 1.21 -7.60
CA LEU A 159 -35.54 0.55 -7.07
C LEU A 159 -36.77 1.40 -7.36
N ARG A 160 -37.80 0.79 -7.93
CA ARG A 160 -39.07 1.47 -8.25
C ARG A 160 -40.20 0.91 -7.38
N GLY A 161 -40.77 1.77 -6.56
CA GLY A 161 -41.94 1.43 -5.70
C GLY A 161 -41.69 1.71 -4.23
N SER A 162 -42.74 1.96 -3.50
CA SER A 162 -42.77 2.02 -2.03
C SER A 162 -43.16 0.63 -1.52
N GLY A 163 -42.32 0.05 -0.65
CA GLY A 163 -42.55 -1.30 -0.11
C GLY A 163 -41.80 -2.38 -0.90
N SER A 164 -40.56 -2.12 -1.15
CA SER A 164 -39.69 -3.05 -1.89
C SER A 164 -39.36 -4.28 -1.05
N PRO A 165 -39.63 -5.50 -1.55
CA PRO A 165 -39.15 -6.73 -0.92
C PRO A 165 -37.63 -6.98 -1.08
N LEU A 166 -36.90 -6.00 -1.62
CA LEU A 166 -35.48 -6.11 -1.89
C LEU A 166 -34.69 -5.45 -0.77
N THR A 167 -33.83 -6.21 -0.12
CA THR A 167 -32.88 -5.71 0.87
C THR A 167 -31.47 -5.83 0.33
N PHE A 168 -30.78 -4.71 0.20
CA PHE A 168 -29.35 -4.68 -0.14
C PHE A 168 -28.48 -4.97 1.09
N GLY A 169 -27.28 -5.50 0.85
CA GLY A 169 -26.32 -5.78 1.90
C GLY A 169 -26.67 -6.98 2.78
N ALA A 170 -27.55 -7.87 2.30
CA ALA A 170 -27.79 -9.13 2.98
C ALA A 170 -26.55 -10.03 2.83
N ASP A 171 -26.15 -10.68 3.94
CA ASP A 171 -25.11 -11.70 3.88
C ASP A 171 -25.62 -12.88 3.04
N VAL A 172 -25.10 -13.00 1.84
CA VAL A 172 -25.26 -14.17 0.98
C VAL A 172 -24.02 -15.00 1.17
N GLU A 173 -24.08 -16.03 2.00
CA GLU A 173 -23.01 -16.97 2.22
C GLU A 173 -22.75 -17.82 0.96
N LEU A 174 -22.06 -17.25 0.00
CA LEU A 174 -21.37 -18.04 -1.00
C LEU A 174 -19.95 -18.29 -0.49
N PRO A 175 -19.56 -19.54 -0.25
CA PRO A 175 -18.23 -19.85 0.23
C PRO A 175 -17.17 -19.24 -0.67
N GLY A 176 -16.34 -18.34 -0.12
CA GLY A 176 -15.25 -17.68 -0.84
C GLY A 176 -15.60 -16.36 -1.54
N ASP A 177 -16.85 -15.88 -1.48
CA ASP A 177 -17.23 -14.55 -1.97
C ASP A 177 -17.63 -13.65 -0.79
N PRO A 178 -16.83 -12.61 -0.44
CA PRO A 178 -17.17 -11.68 0.64
C PRO A 178 -18.21 -10.64 0.23
N ALA A 179 -18.76 -10.73 -0.96
CA ALA A 179 -19.69 -9.74 -1.47
C ALA A 179 -21.09 -9.92 -0.84
N ASN A 180 -21.64 -8.83 -0.33
CA ASN A 180 -23.03 -8.77 0.09
C ASN A 180 -23.97 -8.90 -1.11
N GLY A 181 -25.09 -9.57 -0.92
CA GLY A 181 -26.08 -9.79 -1.96
C GLY A 181 -27.40 -9.07 -1.73
N ILE A 182 -28.39 -9.39 -2.55
CA ILE A 182 -29.78 -8.97 -2.40
C ILE A 182 -30.61 -10.11 -1.84
N ARG A 183 -31.44 -9.83 -0.85
CA ARG A 183 -32.48 -10.74 -0.38
C ARG A 183 -33.85 -10.27 -0.87
N LEU A 184 -34.61 -11.20 -1.41
CA LEU A 184 -36.06 -11.06 -1.62
C LEU A 184 -36.74 -11.47 -0.32
N SER A 185 -37.52 -10.60 0.26
CA SER A 185 -38.31 -10.86 1.47
C SER A 185 -39.80 -11.01 1.14
#